data_ad847382b6178a7f73606d4b9fd68c99
#
_entry.id   ad847382b6178a7f73606d4b9fd68c99
#
_cell.length_a   1.000
_cell.length_b   1.000
_cell.length_c   1.000
_cell.angle_alpha   90.00
_cell.angle_beta   90.00
_cell.angle_gamma   90.00
#
_symmetry.space_group_name_H-M   'P 1'
#
loop_
_entity.id
_entity.type
_entity.pdbx_description
1 polymer ?
#
loop_
_entity_poly.entity_id
_entity_poly.type
_entity_poly.pdbx_seq_one_letter_code
_entity_poly.pdbx_strand_id
1 'polypeptide(L)'
;MKNTIILLYESWLNKTGNITGNDEIDEWIEQRNNDLEVQIEKISLNECSPWYYDEKEGQIRNQNLSFFTVKGFQRKRENDVILEQPVILQNEIGYLGIICKEIDGVLNFLMQAKIEPGNINKIQLSPTI
;
A
#
# COMPACT_ATOMS: atom_id res chain seq x y z
N MET A 1 -8.28 -28.41 -15.70
CA MET A 1 -8.19 -27.15 -14.92
C MET A 1 -9.05 -26.11 -15.61
N LYS A 2 -10.02 -25.50 -14.91
CA LYS A 2 -10.76 -24.36 -15.46
C LYS A 2 -9.77 -23.22 -15.75
N ASN A 3 -10.04 -22.47 -16.81
CA ASN A 3 -9.27 -21.26 -17.09
C ASN A 3 -9.46 -20.26 -15.93
N THR A 4 -8.38 -19.71 -15.39
CA THR A 4 -8.40 -18.78 -14.26
C THR A 4 -9.34 -17.59 -14.49
N ILE A 5 -9.43 -17.09 -15.73
CA ILE A 5 -10.31 -15.99 -16.10
C ILE A 5 -11.78 -16.37 -15.94
N ILE A 6 -12.14 -17.58 -16.37
CA ILE A 6 -13.52 -18.10 -16.23
C ILE A 6 -13.86 -18.28 -14.76
N LEU A 7 -12.94 -18.82 -13.97
CA LEU A 7 -13.13 -19.00 -12.54
C LEU A 7 -13.30 -17.67 -11.80
N LEU A 8 -12.50 -16.65 -12.14
CA LEU A 8 -12.66 -15.28 -11.62
C LEU A 8 -14.02 -14.70 -11.95
N TYR A 9 -14.47 -14.84 -13.20
CA TYR A 9 -15.75 -14.31 -13.65
C TYR A 9 -16.92 -15.01 -12.94
N GLU A 10 -16.91 -16.34 -12.86
CA GLU A 10 -17.92 -17.13 -12.15
C GLU A 10 -17.97 -16.76 -10.66
N SER A 11 -16.79 -16.57 -10.03
CA SER A 11 -16.68 -16.17 -8.62
C SER A 11 -17.23 -14.76 -8.39
N TRP A 12 -16.98 -13.84 -9.31
CA TRP A 12 -17.56 -12.49 -9.25
C TRP A 12 -19.09 -12.48 -9.29
N LEU A 13 -19.67 -13.33 -10.10
CA LEU A 13 -21.13 -13.45 -10.22
C LEU A 13 -21.76 -14.18 -9.03
N ASN A 14 -20.98 -14.92 -8.26
CA ASN A 14 -21.47 -15.67 -7.12
C ASN A 14 -21.72 -14.73 -5.93
N LYS A 15 -22.96 -14.71 -5.44
CA LYS A 15 -23.38 -13.85 -4.34
C LYS A 15 -23.38 -14.54 -2.96
N THR A 16 -23.18 -15.86 -2.94
CA THR A 16 -23.41 -16.69 -1.73
C THR A 16 -22.20 -17.55 -1.35
N GLY A 17 -21.12 -17.51 -2.12
CA GLY A 17 -19.97 -18.39 -1.94
C GLY A 17 -18.86 -17.82 -1.02
N ASN A 18 -19.10 -16.72 -0.34
CA ASN A 18 -18.16 -16.17 0.61
C ASN A 18 -18.09 -17.05 1.85
N ILE A 19 -16.86 -17.36 2.30
CA ILE A 19 -16.63 -18.06 3.57
C ILE A 19 -16.98 -17.14 4.74
N THR A 20 -16.64 -15.86 4.60
CA THR A 20 -16.86 -14.82 5.61
C THR A 20 -17.89 -13.84 5.07
N GLY A 21 -18.96 -13.61 5.80
CA GLY A 21 -20.00 -12.63 5.42
C GLY A 21 -19.52 -11.19 5.56
N ASN A 22 -20.18 -10.28 4.85
CA ASN A 22 -19.83 -8.85 4.94
C ASN A 22 -19.97 -8.32 6.36
N ASP A 23 -21.06 -8.68 7.05
CA ASP A 23 -21.31 -8.24 8.43
C ASP A 23 -20.20 -8.73 9.38
N GLU A 24 -19.73 -9.96 9.19
CA GLU A 24 -18.61 -10.53 9.97
C GLU A 24 -17.29 -9.81 9.69
N ILE A 25 -17.05 -9.37 8.44
CA ILE A 25 -15.87 -8.57 8.08
C ILE A 25 -15.95 -7.19 8.72
N ASP A 26 -17.10 -6.55 8.68
CA ASP A 26 -17.33 -5.22 9.25
C ASP A 26 -17.15 -5.26 10.78
N GLU A 27 -17.74 -6.23 11.46
CA GLU A 27 -17.57 -6.45 12.90
C GLU A 27 -16.10 -6.72 13.26
N TRP A 28 -15.40 -7.52 12.47
CA TRP A 28 -13.98 -7.80 12.68
C TRP A 28 -13.11 -6.54 12.53
N ILE A 29 -13.36 -5.72 11.50
CA ILE A 29 -12.63 -4.45 11.31
C ILE A 29 -12.93 -3.48 12.45
N GLU A 30 -14.19 -3.36 12.87
CA GLU A 30 -14.58 -2.51 13.99
C GLU A 30 -13.89 -2.95 15.29
N GLN A 31 -13.90 -4.25 15.58
CA GLN A 31 -13.20 -4.80 16.74
C GLN A 31 -11.70 -4.50 16.70
N ARG A 32 -11.05 -4.70 15.54
CA ARG A 32 -9.63 -4.36 15.39
C ARG A 32 -9.34 -2.88 15.58
N ASN A 33 -10.22 -1.99 15.10
CA ASN A 33 -10.09 -0.56 15.30
C ASN A 33 -10.23 -0.16 16.78
N ASN A 34 -11.07 -0.88 17.54
CA ASN A 34 -11.25 -0.64 18.98
C ASN A 34 -10.08 -1.19 19.82
N ASP A 35 -9.53 -2.34 19.42
CA ASP A 35 -8.42 -2.99 20.12
C ASP A 35 -7.06 -2.30 19.90
N LEU A 36 -6.96 -1.44 18.87
CA LEU A 36 -5.71 -0.82 18.46
C LEU A 36 -5.62 0.64 18.93
N GLU A 37 -4.67 0.90 19.81
CA GLU A 37 -4.25 2.25 20.16
C GLU A 37 -3.11 2.69 19.24
N VAL A 38 -3.46 3.43 18.17
CA VAL A 38 -2.48 4.02 17.24
C VAL A 38 -2.55 5.52 17.34
N GLN A 39 -1.43 6.12 17.71
CA GLN A 39 -1.26 7.57 17.70
C GLN A 39 -0.38 7.97 16.51
N ILE A 40 -0.92 8.83 15.65
CA ILE A 40 -0.21 9.36 14.48
C ILE A 40 -0.05 10.86 14.68
N GLU A 41 1.18 11.33 14.69
CA GLU A 41 1.52 12.73 14.83
C GLU A 41 2.28 13.23 13.60
N LYS A 42 2.02 14.47 13.22
CA LYS A 42 2.84 15.16 12.22
C LYS A 42 4.06 15.75 12.91
N ILE A 43 5.22 15.35 12.44
CA ILE A 43 6.50 15.85 12.93
C ILE A 43 7.24 16.65 11.84
N SER A 44 8.21 17.45 12.24
CA SER A 44 9.13 18.10 11.31
C SER A 44 9.99 17.05 10.59
N LEU A 45 10.34 17.28 9.32
CA LEU A 45 11.26 16.41 8.59
C LEU A 45 12.63 16.32 9.27
N ASN A 46 13.06 17.36 9.98
CA ASN A 46 14.32 17.35 10.73
C ASN A 46 14.31 16.40 11.96
N GLU A 47 13.11 16.02 12.42
CA GLU A 47 12.89 15.11 13.54
C GLU A 47 12.60 13.67 13.07
N CYS A 48 12.49 13.47 11.75
CA CYS A 48 12.12 12.20 11.15
C CYS A 48 13.31 11.25 11.07
N SER A 49 13.75 10.70 12.19
CA SER A 49 14.80 9.67 12.23
C SER A 49 14.25 8.29 11.75
N PRO A 50 14.99 7.52 10.98
CA PRO A 50 16.39 7.67 10.52
C PRO A 50 16.57 8.35 9.15
N TRP A 51 15.70 9.29 8.79
CA TRP A 51 15.81 10.06 7.56
C TRP A 51 16.67 11.31 7.77
N TYR A 52 17.40 11.73 6.72
CA TYR A 52 18.23 12.92 6.76
C TYR A 52 18.39 13.55 5.38
N TYR A 53 18.74 14.82 5.35
CA TYR A 53 19.13 15.49 4.12
C TYR A 53 20.63 15.26 3.90
N ASP A 54 20.95 14.64 2.77
CA ASP A 54 22.31 14.43 2.32
C ASP A 54 22.76 15.66 1.51
N GLU A 55 23.52 16.54 2.13
CA GLU A 55 23.99 17.78 1.48
C GLU A 55 24.88 17.51 0.26
N LYS A 56 25.66 16.43 0.30
CA LYS A 56 26.58 16.08 -0.80
C LYS A 56 25.82 15.68 -2.06
N GLU A 57 24.76 14.90 -1.90
CA GLU A 57 23.96 14.38 -3.00
C GLU A 57 22.71 15.23 -3.28
N GLY A 58 22.39 16.18 -2.39
CA GLY A 58 21.23 17.05 -2.53
C GLY A 58 19.90 16.29 -2.48
N GLN A 59 19.76 15.34 -1.55
CA GLN A 59 18.61 14.45 -1.48
C GLN A 59 18.19 14.13 -0.05
N ILE A 60 16.93 13.76 0.15
CA ILE A 60 16.47 13.19 1.40
C ILE A 60 16.52 11.67 1.29
N ARG A 61 17.14 10.99 2.24
CA ARG A 61 17.32 9.53 2.23
C ARG A 61 17.32 8.93 3.62
N ASN A 62 17.07 7.62 3.67
CA ASN A 62 17.19 6.83 4.88
C ASN A 62 18.67 6.45 5.13
N GLN A 63 19.11 6.45 6.39
CA GLN A 63 20.47 6.07 6.78
C GLN A 63 20.87 4.66 6.32
N ASN A 64 19.93 3.73 6.33
CA ASN A 64 20.16 2.34 5.91
C ASN A 64 20.20 2.16 4.40
N LEU A 65 20.02 3.24 3.61
CA LEU A 65 19.89 3.20 2.15
C LEU A 65 18.75 2.32 1.63
N SER A 66 17.84 1.98 2.51
CA SER A 66 16.59 1.28 2.20
C SER A 66 15.48 2.28 1.90
N PHE A 67 14.43 1.81 1.31
CA PHE A 67 13.31 2.63 0.88
C PHE A 67 13.65 3.59 -0.27
N PHE A 68 12.78 4.55 -0.50
CA PHE A 68 12.93 5.57 -1.52
C PHE A 68 13.89 6.68 -1.11
N THR A 69 14.29 7.50 -2.07
CA THR A 69 14.94 8.79 -1.87
C THR A 69 14.08 9.89 -2.49
N VAL A 70 14.19 11.12 -1.97
CA VAL A 70 13.56 12.28 -2.58
C VAL A 70 14.65 13.11 -3.24
N LYS A 71 14.54 13.29 -4.57
CA LYS A 71 15.48 14.08 -5.39
C LYS A 71 14.76 15.15 -6.19
N GLY A 72 15.50 16.18 -6.58
CA GLY A 72 15.04 17.14 -7.57
C GLY A 72 15.02 16.53 -8.96
N PHE A 73 13.98 16.81 -9.71
CA PHE A 73 13.85 16.47 -11.13
C PHE A 73 13.64 17.74 -11.95
N GLN A 74 14.38 17.86 -13.05
CA GLN A 74 14.27 18.98 -13.96
C GLN A 74 13.97 18.46 -15.38
N ARG A 75 12.95 18.98 -16.00
CA ARG A 75 12.62 18.74 -17.41
C ARG A 75 13.01 19.98 -18.22
N LYS A 76 13.79 19.77 -19.27
CA LYS A 76 14.19 20.82 -20.20
C LYS A 76 13.59 20.57 -21.59
N ARG A 77 13.29 21.64 -22.29
CA ARG A 77 13.04 21.65 -23.73
C ARG A 77 14.06 22.58 -24.34
N GLU A 78 14.92 22.02 -25.24
CA GLU A 78 16.11 22.71 -25.71
C GLU A 78 16.99 23.15 -24.53
N ASN A 79 17.11 24.44 -24.25
CA ASN A 79 17.87 24.97 -23.12
C ASN A 79 16.98 25.54 -22.00
N ASP A 80 15.66 25.58 -22.21
CA ASP A 80 14.73 26.16 -21.28
C ASP A 80 14.24 25.11 -20.26
N VAL A 81 14.29 25.48 -18.98
CA VAL A 81 13.67 24.67 -17.91
C VAL A 81 12.18 24.90 -17.96
N ILE A 82 11.43 23.82 -18.18
CA ILE A 82 9.96 23.86 -18.24
C ILE A 82 9.26 23.27 -17.04
N LEU A 83 9.98 22.51 -16.21
CA LEU A 83 9.46 21.91 -14.99
C LEU A 83 10.60 21.58 -14.04
N GLU A 84 10.42 21.91 -12.77
CA GLU A 84 11.25 21.46 -11.65
C GLU A 84 10.34 20.98 -10.52
N GLN A 85 10.63 19.81 -9.99
CA GLN A 85 9.86 19.26 -8.87
C GLN A 85 10.65 18.22 -8.09
N PRO A 86 10.34 18.02 -6.80
CA PRO A 86 10.80 16.84 -6.08
C PRO A 86 10.10 15.60 -6.62
N VAL A 87 10.85 14.50 -6.71
CA VAL A 87 10.33 13.19 -7.08
C VAL A 87 10.80 12.13 -6.09
N ILE A 88 9.98 11.13 -5.88
CA ILE A 88 10.36 9.92 -5.16
C ILE A 88 11.07 9.00 -6.14
N LEU A 89 12.31 8.66 -5.82
CA LEU A 89 13.10 7.68 -6.54
C LEU A 89 13.15 6.39 -5.74
N GLN A 90 12.55 5.35 -6.27
CA GLN A 90 12.53 4.02 -5.68
C GLN A 90 12.98 3.01 -6.72
N ASN A 91 14.13 2.38 -6.49
CA ASN A 91 14.72 1.43 -7.43
C ASN A 91 14.22 0.00 -7.19
N GLU A 92 13.51 -0.22 -6.12
CA GLU A 92 12.99 -1.54 -5.76
C GLU A 92 11.76 -1.87 -6.61
N ILE A 93 11.72 -3.09 -7.10
CA ILE A 93 10.54 -3.63 -7.77
C ILE A 93 9.56 -4.07 -6.69
N GLY A 94 8.42 -3.38 -6.59
CA GLY A 94 7.33 -3.78 -5.70
C GLY A 94 6.53 -4.92 -6.32
N TYR A 95 6.16 -5.89 -5.49
CA TYR A 95 5.19 -6.93 -5.84
C TYR A 95 3.87 -6.62 -5.15
N LEU A 96 2.79 -6.62 -5.93
CA LEU A 96 1.44 -6.59 -5.41
C LEU A 96 0.80 -7.94 -5.69
N GLY A 97 0.29 -8.58 -4.67
CA GLY A 97 -0.26 -9.91 -4.80
C GLY A 97 -1.38 -10.18 -3.80
N ILE A 98 -2.22 -11.13 -4.14
CA ILE A 98 -3.28 -11.61 -3.27
C ILE A 98 -3.29 -13.13 -3.29
N ILE A 99 -3.28 -13.73 -2.11
CA ILE A 99 -3.44 -15.17 -1.98
C ILE A 99 -4.90 -15.51 -2.22
N CYS A 100 -5.16 -16.46 -3.10
CA CYS A 100 -6.50 -16.93 -3.37
C CYS A 100 -6.58 -18.47 -3.35
N LYS A 101 -7.76 -18.96 -3.02
CA LYS A 101 -8.07 -20.40 -3.01
C LYS A 101 -9.46 -20.65 -3.57
N GLU A 102 -9.59 -21.63 -4.43
CA GLU A 102 -10.90 -22.15 -4.86
C GLU A 102 -11.49 -23.01 -3.74
N ILE A 103 -12.69 -22.68 -3.30
CA ILE A 103 -13.47 -23.41 -2.29
C ILE A 103 -14.89 -23.54 -2.82
N ASP A 104 -15.35 -24.79 -2.96
CA ASP A 104 -16.66 -25.13 -3.48
C ASP A 104 -16.98 -24.47 -4.85
N GLY A 105 -15.96 -24.37 -5.71
CA GLY A 105 -16.08 -23.76 -7.04
C GLY A 105 -16.06 -22.23 -7.07
N VAL A 106 -15.79 -21.58 -5.94
CA VAL A 106 -15.68 -20.12 -5.81
C VAL A 106 -14.28 -19.73 -5.38
N LEU A 107 -13.69 -18.72 -6.02
CA LEU A 107 -12.43 -18.13 -5.62
C LEU A 107 -12.62 -17.25 -4.40
N ASN A 108 -11.95 -17.60 -3.32
CA ASN A 108 -11.87 -16.82 -2.10
C ASN A 108 -10.50 -16.16 -2.00
N PHE A 109 -10.46 -14.90 -1.57
CA PHE A 109 -9.26 -14.08 -1.47
C PHE A 109 -8.91 -13.84 -0.02
N LEU A 110 -7.65 -14.10 0.33
CA LEU A 110 -7.14 -13.80 1.66
C LEU A 110 -6.80 -12.32 1.75
N MET A 111 -7.54 -11.61 2.59
CA MET A 111 -7.31 -10.19 2.87
C MET A 111 -6.64 -10.02 4.24
N GLN A 112 -5.95 -8.92 4.42
CA GLN A 112 -5.37 -8.52 5.69
C GLN A 112 -5.94 -7.17 6.16
N ALA A 113 -5.98 -6.98 7.48
CA ALA A 113 -6.20 -5.67 8.07
C ALA A 113 -4.86 -4.94 8.14
N LYS A 114 -4.76 -3.78 7.51
CA LYS A 114 -3.53 -3.00 7.42
C LYS A 114 -3.73 -1.57 7.90
N ILE A 115 -2.76 -1.09 8.65
CA ILE A 115 -2.66 0.29 9.07
C ILE A 115 -1.62 0.96 8.20
N GLU A 116 -2.00 2.08 7.57
CA GLU A 116 -1.06 2.93 6.85
C GLU A 116 -1.23 4.38 7.32
N PRO A 117 -0.14 5.15 7.45
CA PRO A 117 -0.23 6.56 7.72
C PRO A 117 -1.08 7.26 6.67
N GLY A 118 -2.12 7.99 7.10
CA GLY A 118 -3.06 8.67 6.20
C GLY A 118 -4.38 7.94 5.97
N ASN A 119 -4.54 6.71 6.41
CA ASN A 119 -5.83 6.04 6.41
C ASN A 119 -6.81 6.75 7.35
N ILE A 120 -7.94 7.21 6.82
CA ILE A 120 -8.97 7.93 7.61
C ILE A 120 -9.56 7.02 8.70
N ASN A 121 -9.75 5.75 8.36
CA ASN A 121 -10.39 4.76 9.24
C ASN A 121 -9.38 3.90 10.01
N LYS A 122 -8.13 4.35 10.17
CA LYS A 122 -7.01 3.61 10.78
C LYS A 122 -6.72 2.29 10.06
N ILE A 123 -7.58 1.28 10.23
CA ILE A 123 -7.46 -0.04 9.60
C ILE A 123 -8.30 -0.10 8.32
N GLN A 124 -7.71 -0.66 7.27
CA GLN A 124 -8.39 -0.95 6.02
C GLN A 124 -8.04 -2.36 5.54
N LEU A 125 -8.95 -2.95 4.76
CA LEU A 125 -8.64 -4.19 4.06
C LEU A 125 -7.61 -3.95 2.97
N SER A 126 -6.62 -4.82 2.92
CA SER A 126 -5.54 -4.79 1.94
C SER A 126 -5.32 -6.19 1.36
N PRO A 127 -4.82 -6.32 0.14
CA PRO A 127 -4.28 -7.57 -0.38
C PRO A 127 -3.20 -8.15 0.53
N THR A 128 -2.94 -9.45 0.41
CA THR A 128 -2.03 -10.17 1.32
C THR A 128 -0.56 -9.81 1.14
N ILE A 129 -0.18 -9.38 -0.08
CA ILE A 129 1.21 -9.07 -0.48
C ILE A 129 1.25 -7.67 -1.06
#